data_211a0f58cbac8564a72fcf352492ba7b
#
_entry.id   211a0f58cbac8564a72fcf352492ba7b
#
_cell.length_a   1.000
_cell.length_b   1.000
_cell.length_c   1.000
_cell.angle_alpha   90.00
_cell.angle_beta   90.00
_cell.angle_gamma   90.00
#
_symmetry.space_group_name_H-M   'P 1'
#
loop_
_entity.id
_entity.type
_entity.pdbx_description
1 polymer ?
#
loop_
_entity_poly.entity_id
_entity_poly.type
_entity_poly.pdbx_seq_one_letter_code
_entity_poly.pdbx_strand_id
1 'polypeptide(L)'
;MSKIAMILRRAPYGDINAAEAVRHALGAVSDDIEVSLILVDGGVLLARKGQDDTGTGFTNLETTLKDCTEMGVEVFADNLSLIEHGLKEGDVVDGVKLTDEDAIAAILKEAEKTMIF
;
A
#
# COMPACT_ATOMS: atom_id res chain seq x y z
N MET A 1 -17.73 11.52 7.48
CA MET A 1 -16.29 11.41 7.34
C MET A 1 -15.96 10.83 5.97
N SER A 2 -15.05 11.46 5.26
CA SER A 2 -14.68 11.02 3.92
C SER A 2 -13.80 9.77 3.96
N LYS A 3 -14.05 8.87 3.03
CA LYS A 3 -13.25 7.64 2.85
C LYS A 3 -12.68 7.60 1.45
N ILE A 4 -11.37 7.41 1.36
CA ILE A 4 -10.67 7.29 0.08
C ILE A 4 -10.01 5.93 -0.01
N ALA A 5 -10.16 5.26 -1.14
CA ALA A 5 -9.42 4.05 -1.46
C ALA A 5 -8.35 4.41 -2.48
N MET A 6 -7.12 3.97 -2.23
CA MET A 6 -6.00 4.14 -3.15
C MET A 6 -5.53 2.76 -3.56
N ILE A 7 -5.41 2.53 -4.87
CA ILE A 7 -4.97 1.25 -5.41
C ILE A 7 -3.59 1.45 -6.04
N LEU A 8 -2.61 0.69 -5.57
CA LEU A 8 -1.28 0.66 -6.16
C LEU A 8 -1.09 -0.67 -6.89
N ARG A 9 -0.79 -0.58 -8.18
CA ARG A 9 -0.60 -1.75 -9.04
C ARG A 9 0.86 -1.99 -9.44
N ARG A 10 1.73 -1.02 -9.23
CA ARG A 10 3.10 -1.04 -9.74
C ARG A 10 4.12 -1.27 -8.65
N ALA A 11 5.23 -1.92 -9.01
CA ALA A 11 6.34 -2.16 -8.10
C ALA A 11 6.94 -0.83 -7.61
N PRO A 12 7.49 -0.81 -6.38
CA PRO A 12 7.91 0.44 -5.74
C PRO A 12 9.13 1.13 -6.34
N TYR A 13 10.03 0.40 -6.96
CA TYR A 13 11.26 0.99 -7.47
C TYR A 13 11.28 0.93 -8.99
N GLY A 14 11.83 1.99 -9.61
CA GLY A 14 11.81 2.15 -11.06
C GLY A 14 10.59 2.86 -11.59
N ASP A 15 9.68 3.28 -10.70
CA ASP A 15 8.43 3.96 -11.03
C ASP A 15 8.04 4.84 -9.85
N ILE A 16 7.49 6.01 -10.10
CA ILE A 16 7.13 6.97 -9.05
C ILE A 16 5.79 6.68 -8.37
N ASN A 17 4.98 5.78 -8.93
CA ASN A 17 3.61 5.60 -8.46
C ASN A 17 3.52 5.14 -7.00
N ALA A 18 4.40 4.25 -6.56
CA ALA A 18 4.39 3.80 -5.17
C ALA A 18 4.71 4.95 -4.21
N ALA A 19 5.75 5.74 -4.51
CA ALA A 19 6.10 6.90 -3.69
C ALA A 19 4.96 7.92 -3.65
N GLU A 20 4.32 8.16 -4.79
CA GLU A 20 3.19 9.08 -4.88
C GLU A 20 1.99 8.58 -4.08
N ALA A 21 1.69 7.28 -4.15
CA ALA A 21 0.58 6.70 -3.39
C ALA A 21 0.78 6.86 -1.88
N VAL A 22 1.98 6.54 -1.39
CA VAL A 22 2.31 6.65 0.05
C VAL A 22 2.22 8.11 0.50
N ARG A 23 2.76 9.02 -0.31
CA ARG A 23 2.73 10.45 -0.01
C ARG A 23 1.31 10.99 0.07
N HIS A 24 0.46 10.61 -0.88
CA HIS A 24 -0.94 11.03 -0.88
C HIS A 24 -1.71 10.43 0.30
N ALA A 25 -1.41 9.17 0.65
CA ALA A 25 -2.05 8.52 1.79
C ALA A 25 -1.71 9.25 3.10
N LEU A 26 -0.45 9.59 3.30
CA LEU A 26 -0.02 10.35 4.49
C LEU A 26 -0.68 11.72 4.54
N GLY A 27 -0.74 12.42 3.42
CA GLY A 27 -1.38 13.73 3.35
C GLY A 27 -2.86 13.65 3.69
N ALA A 28 -3.57 12.67 3.14
CA ALA A 28 -5.00 12.52 3.37
C ALA A 28 -5.30 12.17 4.84
N VAL A 29 -4.56 11.23 5.43
CA VAL A 29 -4.79 10.83 6.82
C VAL A 29 -4.47 11.98 7.77
N SER A 30 -3.52 12.84 7.43
CA SER A 30 -3.20 14.04 8.21
C SER A 30 -4.36 15.04 8.22
N ASP A 31 -5.22 15.01 7.21
CA ASP A 31 -6.41 15.86 7.12
C ASP A 31 -7.67 15.15 7.64
N ASP A 32 -7.51 14.14 8.48
CA ASP A 32 -8.61 13.37 9.07
C ASP A 32 -9.49 12.64 8.06
N ILE A 33 -8.95 12.29 6.91
CA ILE A 33 -9.63 11.48 5.90
C ILE A 33 -9.28 10.01 6.16
N GLU A 34 -10.27 9.14 6.17
CA GLU A 34 -10.02 7.69 6.24
C GLU A 34 -9.43 7.20 4.93
N VAL A 35 -8.28 6.53 5.00
CA VAL A 35 -7.58 6.05 3.81
C VAL A 35 -7.37 4.55 3.90
N SER A 36 -7.73 3.85 2.83
CA SER A 36 -7.38 2.45 2.61
C SER A 36 -6.42 2.39 1.42
N LEU A 37 -5.21 1.91 1.64
CA LEU A 37 -4.22 1.70 0.59
C LEU A 37 -4.21 0.23 0.23
N ILE A 38 -4.55 -0.09 -1.01
CA ILE A 38 -4.72 -1.46 -1.49
C ILE A 38 -3.61 -1.79 -2.47
N LEU A 39 -2.83 -2.81 -2.16
CA LEU A 39 -1.70 -3.25 -2.97
C LEU A 39 -2.11 -4.49 -3.78
N VAL A 40 -2.07 -4.36 -5.10
CA VAL A 40 -2.41 -5.45 -6.02
C VAL A 40 -1.31 -5.59 -7.07
N ASP A 41 -1.25 -6.73 -7.74
CA ASP A 41 -0.24 -7.01 -8.76
C ASP A 41 1.17 -6.68 -8.24
N GLY A 42 1.99 -5.98 -9.01
CA GLY A 42 3.34 -5.57 -8.58
C GLY A 42 3.35 -4.64 -7.37
N GLY A 43 2.23 -3.99 -7.05
CA GLY A 43 2.13 -3.11 -5.89
C GLY A 43 2.36 -3.81 -4.56
N VAL A 44 2.13 -5.13 -4.49
CA VAL A 44 2.37 -5.89 -3.25
C VAL A 44 3.84 -5.90 -2.84
N LEU A 45 4.75 -5.63 -3.78
CA LEU A 45 6.18 -5.57 -3.48
C LEU A 45 6.53 -4.39 -2.58
N LEU A 46 5.67 -3.37 -2.49
CA LEU A 46 5.83 -2.29 -1.53
C LEU A 46 5.79 -2.81 -0.09
N ALA A 47 5.03 -3.85 0.16
CA ALA A 47 4.88 -4.43 1.50
C ALA A 47 5.96 -5.46 1.85
N ARG A 48 6.93 -5.71 0.97
CA ARG A 48 7.99 -6.68 1.24
C ARG A 48 8.96 -6.15 2.30
N LYS A 49 9.29 -7.01 3.27
CA LYS A 49 10.31 -6.71 4.28
C LYS A 49 11.72 -6.72 3.67
N GLY A 50 12.62 -5.99 4.30
CA GLY A 50 14.03 -6.04 3.95
C GLY A 50 14.40 -5.25 2.71
N GLN A 51 13.64 -4.23 2.38
CA GLN A 51 13.98 -3.35 1.27
C GLN A 51 15.27 -2.60 1.59
N ASP A 52 16.19 -2.62 0.65
CA ASP A 52 17.51 -2.00 0.81
C ASP A 52 17.69 -0.89 -0.21
N ASP A 53 17.81 0.34 0.26
CA ASP A 53 18.03 1.51 -0.56
C ASP A 53 19.49 1.98 -0.55
N THR A 54 20.37 1.22 0.05
CA THR A 54 21.80 1.57 0.17
C THR A 54 22.43 1.80 -1.20
N GLY A 55 22.98 2.99 -1.40
CA GLY A 55 23.66 3.33 -2.64
C GLY A 55 22.77 3.63 -3.83
N THR A 56 21.45 3.58 -3.68
CA THR A 56 20.52 3.84 -4.79
C THR A 56 20.12 5.30 -4.91
N GLY A 57 20.16 6.04 -3.82
CA GLY A 57 19.65 7.42 -3.76
C GLY A 57 18.13 7.51 -3.68
N PHE A 58 17.43 6.38 -3.63
CA PHE A 58 15.96 6.36 -3.49
C PHE A 58 15.56 6.32 -2.02
N THR A 59 14.36 6.86 -1.74
CA THR A 59 13.74 6.78 -0.42
C THR A 59 13.40 5.33 -0.09
N ASN A 60 13.64 4.91 1.14
CA ASN A 60 13.23 3.59 1.61
C ASN A 60 11.72 3.59 1.83
N LEU A 61 10.99 2.99 0.90
CA LEU A 61 9.54 2.99 0.92
C LEU A 61 8.96 2.04 1.99
N GLU A 62 9.73 1.07 2.45
CA GLU A 62 9.31 0.22 3.56
C GLU A 62 9.11 1.05 4.83
N THR A 63 10.05 1.94 5.12
CA THR A 63 9.95 2.86 6.27
C THR A 63 8.73 3.78 6.12
N THR A 64 8.54 4.32 4.93
CA THR A 64 7.40 5.21 4.66
C THR A 64 6.08 4.47 4.81
N LEU A 65 6.01 3.22 4.38
CA LEU A 65 4.80 2.41 4.54
C LEU A 65 4.50 2.16 6.03
N LYS A 66 5.52 1.91 6.84
CA LYS A 66 5.35 1.76 8.28
C LYS A 66 4.79 3.05 8.90
N ASP A 67 5.27 4.20 8.44
CA ASP A 67 4.75 5.49 8.89
C ASP A 67 3.26 5.62 8.56
N CYS A 68 2.84 5.17 7.38
CA CYS A 68 1.44 5.17 6.99
C CYS A 68 0.59 4.37 7.96
N THR A 69 1.01 3.16 8.30
CA THR A 69 0.24 2.30 9.22
C THR A 69 0.17 2.92 10.62
N GLU A 70 1.25 3.54 11.07
CA GLU A 70 1.28 4.21 12.39
C GLU A 70 0.37 5.42 12.43
N MET A 71 0.18 6.11 11.33
CA MET A 71 -0.70 7.27 11.25
C MET A 71 -2.18 6.92 11.01
N GLY A 72 -2.50 5.64 10.88
CA GLY A 72 -3.87 5.19 10.75
C GLY A 72 -4.32 4.85 9.34
N VAL A 73 -3.42 4.85 8.36
CA VAL A 73 -3.75 4.33 7.02
C VAL A 73 -3.93 2.83 7.12
N GLU A 74 -5.05 2.31 6.65
CA GLU A 74 -5.24 0.86 6.54
C GLU A 74 -4.60 0.38 5.25
N VAL A 75 -3.61 -0.53 5.37
CA VAL A 75 -2.89 -1.06 4.22
C VAL A 75 -3.28 -2.52 4.02
N PHE A 76 -3.72 -2.84 2.82
CA PHE A 76 -4.15 -4.19 2.43
C PHE A 76 -3.29 -4.70 1.28
N ALA A 77 -2.93 -5.98 1.33
CA ALA A 77 -2.21 -6.64 0.25
C ALA A 77 -3.03 -7.82 -0.26
N ASP A 78 -3.21 -7.90 -1.57
CA ASP A 78 -3.97 -8.96 -2.20
C ASP A 78 -3.22 -10.29 -2.13
N ASN A 79 -3.84 -11.32 -1.55
CA ASN A 79 -3.24 -12.63 -1.36
C ASN A 79 -2.77 -13.27 -2.67
N LEU A 80 -3.59 -13.22 -3.70
CA LEU A 80 -3.22 -13.83 -4.98
C LEU A 80 -2.00 -13.14 -5.58
N SER A 81 -1.95 -11.81 -5.50
CA SER A 81 -0.81 -11.03 -5.99
C SER A 81 0.46 -11.36 -5.22
N LEU A 82 0.36 -11.57 -3.90
CA LEU A 82 1.50 -11.98 -3.08
C LEU A 82 2.07 -13.31 -3.57
N ILE A 83 1.20 -14.30 -3.79
CA ILE A 83 1.60 -15.61 -4.29
C ILE A 83 2.27 -15.49 -5.65
N GLU A 84 1.70 -14.72 -6.56
CA GLU A 84 2.23 -14.52 -7.90
C GLU A 84 3.62 -13.88 -7.90
N HIS A 85 3.92 -13.07 -6.88
CA HIS A 85 5.22 -12.42 -6.74
C HIS A 85 6.16 -13.13 -5.76
N GLY A 86 5.81 -14.35 -5.37
CA GLY A 86 6.68 -15.19 -4.54
C GLY A 86 6.79 -14.73 -3.08
N LEU A 87 5.84 -13.94 -2.59
CA LEU A 87 5.84 -13.46 -1.21
C LEU A 87 4.98 -14.35 -0.33
N LYS A 88 5.49 -14.65 0.86
CA LYS A 88 4.78 -15.37 1.91
C LYS A 88 4.33 -14.39 2.97
N GLU A 89 3.41 -14.83 3.84
CA GLU A 89 2.93 -13.99 4.93
C GLU A 89 4.08 -13.40 5.79
N GLY A 90 5.10 -14.20 6.06
CA GLY A 90 6.26 -13.76 6.82
C GLY A 90 7.15 -12.73 6.13
N ASP A 91 6.99 -12.55 4.82
CA ASP A 91 7.76 -11.59 4.03
C ASP A 91 7.12 -10.21 3.99
N VAL A 92 5.96 -10.05 4.61
CA VAL A 92 5.16 -8.82 4.53
C VAL A 92 5.38 -7.97 5.78
N VAL A 93 5.51 -6.66 5.58
CA VAL A 93 5.68 -5.68 6.66
C VAL A 93 4.53 -5.80 7.67
N ASP A 94 4.87 -5.74 8.96
CA ASP A 94 3.88 -5.78 10.03
C ASP A 94 2.91 -4.60 9.91
N GLY A 95 1.65 -4.85 10.18
CA GLY A 95 0.60 -3.84 10.05
C GLY A 95 -0.13 -3.88 8.71
N VAL A 96 0.41 -4.57 7.70
CA VAL A 96 -0.28 -4.78 6.43
C VAL A 96 -1.24 -5.96 6.59
N LYS A 97 -2.48 -5.77 6.19
CA LYS A 97 -3.52 -6.79 6.26
C LYS A 97 -3.59 -7.57 4.96
N LEU A 98 -3.60 -8.89 5.05
CA LEU A 98 -3.77 -9.74 3.87
C LEU A 98 -5.25 -9.83 3.52
N THR A 99 -5.58 -9.76 2.24
CA THR A 99 -6.98 -9.70 1.82
C THR A 99 -7.19 -10.42 0.50
N ASP A 100 -8.45 -10.56 0.09
CA ASP A 100 -8.84 -11.15 -1.18
C ASP A 100 -9.68 -10.17 -2.00
N GLU A 101 -10.02 -10.60 -3.22
CA GLU A 101 -10.75 -9.74 -4.15
C GLU A 101 -12.14 -9.35 -3.64
N ASP A 102 -12.81 -10.22 -2.89
CA ASP A 102 -14.14 -9.90 -2.36
C ASP A 102 -14.06 -8.80 -1.30
N ALA A 103 -13.08 -8.88 -0.42
CA ALA A 103 -12.85 -7.85 0.59
C ALA A 103 -12.44 -6.53 -0.05
N ILE A 104 -11.60 -6.57 -1.09
CA ILE A 104 -11.20 -5.37 -1.84
C ILE A 104 -12.43 -4.73 -2.48
N ALA A 105 -13.30 -5.51 -3.10
CA ALA A 105 -14.53 -5.00 -3.71
C ALA A 105 -15.42 -4.30 -2.68
N ALA A 106 -15.52 -4.85 -1.47
CA ALA A 106 -16.29 -4.24 -0.39
C ALA A 106 -15.70 -2.89 0.04
N ILE A 107 -14.38 -2.81 0.15
CA ILE A 107 -13.69 -1.55 0.49
C ILE A 107 -13.98 -0.49 -0.58
N LEU A 108 -13.89 -0.86 -1.85
CA LEU A 108 -14.13 0.07 -2.96
C LEU A 108 -15.57 0.57 -2.99
N LYS A 109 -16.52 -0.28 -2.63
CA LYS A 109 -17.93 0.12 -2.56
C LYS A 109 -18.17 1.18 -1.50
N GLU A 110 -17.50 1.11 -0.37
CA GLU A 110 -17.65 2.05 0.72
C GLU A 110 -16.88 3.36 0.51
N ALA A 111 -15.90 3.37 -0.36
CA ALA A 111 -15.08 4.56 -0.61
C ALA A 111 -15.88 5.60 -1.38
N GLU A 112 -15.77 6.86 -0.95
CA GLU A 112 -16.35 7.99 -1.67
C GLU A 112 -15.56 8.29 -2.94
N LYS A 113 -14.27 8.00 -2.92
CA LYS A 113 -13.37 8.26 -4.03
C LYS A 113 -12.33 7.16 -4.12
N THR A 114 -11.99 6.76 -5.32
CA THR A 114 -10.93 5.78 -5.58
C THR A 114 -9.87 6.40 -6.49
N MET A 115 -8.61 6.29 -6.07
CA MET A 115 -7.46 6.76 -6.83
C MET A 115 -6.62 5.55 -7.23
N ILE A 116 -6.18 5.50 -8.47
CA ILE A 116 -5.37 4.39 -8.99
C ILE A 116 -3.98 4.89 -9.35
N PHE A 117 -2.99 4.19 -8.84
CA PHE A 117 -1.57 4.50 -9.10
C PHE A 117 -0.86 3.39 -9.83
#